data_0dc6c9e8fb53f389feb546061b88d90c
#
_entry.id   0dc6c9e8fb53f389feb546061b88d90c
#
_cell.length_a   1.000
_cell.length_b   1.000
_cell.length_c   1.000
_cell.angle_alpha   90.00
_cell.angle_beta   90.00
_cell.angle_gamma   90.00
#
_symmetry.space_group_name_H-M   'P 1'
#
loop_
_entity.id
_entity.type
_entity.pdbx_description
1 polymer ?
#
loop_
_entity_poly.entity_id
_entity_poly.type
_entity_poly.pdbx_seq_one_letter_code
_entity_poly.pdbx_strand_id
1 'polypeptide(L)'
;MNTIYIYEKTSVMKKLILISALMFSFNGWALSDYRPYDETANAHQDIADALKAADESEKYILLEMGGNWCPDCRTLGAYLAREDIKEWLDDRFILVPVDVGEWDKNIDIAERYGNPISEGIPALVVLDKNENVVFATLAGELASARNMSGDDLIEWLKIKIEPFLN
;
A
#
# COMPACT_ATOMS: atom_id res chain seq x y z
N MET A 1 -44.31 -2.77 43.98
CA MET A 1 -44.19 -3.55 42.74
C MET A 1 -43.25 -2.90 41.68
N ASN A 2 -42.53 -1.85 42.02
CA ASN A 2 -41.67 -1.10 41.04
C ASN A 2 -40.18 -1.30 41.16
N THR A 3 -39.67 -1.95 42.21
CA THR A 3 -38.20 -2.02 42.45
C THR A 3 -37.52 -3.12 41.63
N ILE A 4 -38.22 -4.21 41.31
CA ILE A 4 -37.68 -5.32 40.53
C ILE A 4 -37.49 -4.94 39.03
N TYR A 5 -38.40 -4.12 38.50
CA TYR A 5 -38.38 -3.73 37.09
C TYR A 5 -37.23 -2.81 36.73
N ILE A 6 -36.78 -1.99 37.68
CA ILE A 6 -35.64 -1.07 37.49
C ILE A 6 -34.31 -1.83 37.51
N TYR A 7 -34.20 -2.89 38.32
CA TYR A 7 -32.96 -3.68 38.42
C TYR A 7 -32.67 -4.50 37.16
N GLU A 8 -33.69 -5.07 36.52
CA GLU A 8 -33.50 -5.80 35.25
C GLU A 8 -33.09 -4.87 34.09
N LYS A 9 -33.67 -3.68 33.98
CA LYS A 9 -33.29 -2.71 32.93
C LYS A 9 -31.84 -2.26 33.04
N THR A 10 -31.34 -2.05 34.26
CA THR A 10 -29.94 -1.65 34.49
C THR A 10 -28.94 -2.78 34.20
N SER A 11 -29.34 -4.04 34.42
CA SER A 11 -28.54 -5.21 34.14
C SER A 11 -28.40 -5.46 32.64
N VAL A 12 -29.48 -5.30 31.87
CA VAL A 12 -29.46 -5.43 30.39
C VAL A 12 -28.67 -4.31 29.73
N MET A 13 -28.82 -3.07 30.19
CA MET A 13 -28.06 -1.92 29.70
C MET A 13 -26.56 -2.06 29.98
N LYS A 14 -26.20 -2.55 31.18
CA LYS A 14 -24.77 -2.80 31.50
C LYS A 14 -24.16 -3.91 30.63
N LYS A 15 -24.94 -4.96 30.31
CA LYS A 15 -24.49 -6.03 29.38
C LYS A 15 -24.38 -5.54 27.94
N LEU A 16 -25.26 -4.67 27.47
CA LEU A 16 -25.20 -4.07 26.14
C LEU A 16 -24.00 -3.13 26.00
N ILE A 17 -23.65 -2.32 27.02
CA ILE A 17 -22.49 -1.46 27.03
C ILE A 17 -21.19 -2.26 27.04
N LEU A 18 -21.13 -3.38 27.76
CA LEU A 18 -19.96 -4.27 27.78
C LEU A 18 -19.73 -4.97 26.43
N ILE A 19 -20.79 -5.33 25.70
CA ILE A 19 -20.69 -5.96 24.38
C ILE A 19 -20.25 -4.93 23.33
N SER A 20 -20.71 -3.67 23.41
CA SER A 20 -20.28 -2.61 22.47
C SER A 20 -18.82 -2.20 22.69
N ALA A 21 -18.31 -2.27 23.91
CA ALA A 21 -16.90 -1.97 24.21
C ALA A 21 -15.91 -3.04 23.68
N LEU A 22 -16.38 -4.30 23.52
CA LEU A 22 -15.54 -5.38 22.97
C LEU A 22 -15.43 -5.36 21.43
N MET A 23 -16.33 -4.66 20.74
CA MET A 23 -16.30 -4.59 19.26
C MET A 23 -15.38 -3.51 18.69
N PHE A 24 -14.82 -2.62 19.53
CA PHE A 24 -14.05 -1.45 19.07
C PHE A 24 -12.54 -1.65 19.11
N SER A 25 -12.02 -2.82 19.51
CA SER A 25 -10.59 -3.03 19.75
C SER A 25 -9.85 -3.81 18.65
N PHE A 26 -10.46 -4.06 17.48
CA PHE A 26 -9.88 -5.02 16.51
C PHE A 26 -9.22 -4.41 15.26
N ASN A 27 -9.22 -3.08 15.09
CA ASN A 27 -8.75 -2.48 13.82
C ASN A 27 -7.32 -1.91 13.85
N GLY A 28 -6.62 -1.93 14.97
CA GLY A 28 -5.28 -1.32 15.07
C GLY A 28 -4.10 -2.25 14.74
N TRP A 29 -4.30 -3.56 14.69
CA TRP A 29 -3.20 -4.53 14.58
C TRP A 29 -2.95 -5.05 13.16
N ALA A 30 -3.91 -4.90 12.26
CA ALA A 30 -3.83 -5.48 10.91
C ALA A 30 -2.80 -4.79 9.99
N LEU A 31 -2.61 -3.47 10.11
CA LEU A 31 -1.68 -2.71 9.28
C LEU A 31 -0.21 -2.93 9.65
N SER A 32 0.09 -3.22 10.91
CA SER A 32 1.48 -3.37 11.38
C SER A 32 2.14 -4.69 10.98
N ASP A 33 1.35 -5.68 10.58
CA ASP A 33 1.85 -7.04 10.25
C ASP A 33 1.77 -7.38 8.75
N TYR A 34 1.30 -6.45 7.94
CA TYR A 34 1.26 -6.63 6.48
C TYR A 34 2.67 -6.70 5.89
N ARG A 35 2.90 -7.66 5.00
CA ARG A 35 4.19 -7.94 4.37
C ARG A 35 4.05 -7.88 2.86
N PRO A 36 4.18 -6.72 2.23
CA PRO A 36 3.92 -6.55 0.80
C PRO A 36 4.99 -7.20 -0.10
N TYR A 37 6.20 -7.45 0.40
CA TYR A 37 7.31 -7.91 -0.42
C TYR A 37 7.57 -9.40 -0.22
N ASP A 38 7.63 -10.17 -1.33
CA ASP A 38 8.23 -11.51 -1.32
C ASP A 38 9.75 -11.38 -1.41
N GLU A 39 10.41 -11.65 -0.29
CA GLU A 39 11.88 -11.54 -0.17
C GLU A 39 12.64 -12.56 -1.02
N THR A 40 11.92 -13.54 -1.61
CA THR A 40 12.49 -14.58 -2.50
C THR A 40 12.16 -14.37 -3.97
N ALA A 41 11.34 -13.38 -4.30
CA ALA A 41 10.94 -13.07 -5.67
C ALA A 41 12.13 -12.64 -6.54
N ASN A 42 12.02 -12.91 -7.82
CA ASN A 42 12.96 -12.42 -8.83
C ASN A 42 12.39 -11.14 -9.46
N ALA A 43 12.69 -9.99 -8.87
CA ALA A 43 12.14 -8.71 -9.30
C ALA A 43 12.45 -8.38 -10.78
N HIS A 44 13.59 -8.81 -11.32
CA HIS A 44 13.88 -8.64 -12.75
C HIS A 44 12.92 -9.43 -13.64
N GLN A 45 12.61 -10.67 -13.25
CA GLN A 45 11.66 -11.49 -13.98
C GLN A 45 10.24 -10.95 -13.85
N ASP A 46 9.85 -10.52 -12.64
CA ASP A 46 8.52 -9.98 -12.38
C ASP A 46 8.28 -8.70 -13.19
N ILE A 47 9.28 -7.83 -13.31
CA ILE A 47 9.23 -6.62 -14.16
C ILE A 47 9.12 -7.01 -15.64
N ALA A 48 9.90 -8.00 -16.11
CA ALA A 48 9.84 -8.45 -17.50
C ALA A 48 8.46 -9.05 -17.84
N ASP A 49 7.88 -9.84 -16.94
CA ASP A 49 6.54 -10.40 -17.11
C ASP A 49 5.45 -9.31 -17.05
N ALA A 50 5.62 -8.30 -16.19
CA ALA A 50 4.72 -7.14 -16.11
C ALA A 50 4.76 -6.30 -17.39
N LEU A 51 5.94 -6.07 -17.98
CA LEU A 51 6.08 -5.36 -19.26
C LEU A 51 5.35 -6.07 -20.39
N LYS A 52 5.47 -7.40 -20.46
CA LYS A 52 4.75 -8.21 -21.45
C LYS A 52 3.23 -8.13 -21.25
N ALA A 53 2.75 -8.23 -20.01
CA ALA A 53 1.34 -8.12 -19.69
C ALA A 53 0.80 -6.69 -19.94
N ALA A 54 1.62 -5.65 -19.74
CA ALA A 54 1.28 -4.27 -20.03
C ALA A 54 1.07 -4.02 -21.55
N ASP A 55 1.89 -4.64 -22.39
CA ASP A 55 1.72 -4.56 -23.85
C ASP A 55 0.41 -5.18 -24.33
N GLU A 56 -0.04 -6.26 -23.66
CA GLU A 56 -1.29 -6.95 -23.98
C GLU A 56 -2.54 -6.22 -23.43
N SER A 57 -2.42 -5.50 -22.31
CA SER A 57 -3.55 -4.91 -21.57
C SER A 57 -3.64 -3.39 -21.65
N GLU A 58 -2.68 -2.73 -22.30
CA GLU A 58 -2.56 -1.25 -22.35
C GLU A 58 -2.48 -0.59 -20.96
N LYS A 59 -2.02 -1.35 -19.93
CA LYS A 59 -1.80 -0.84 -18.57
C LYS A 59 -0.38 -0.32 -18.39
N TYR A 60 -0.21 0.50 -17.36
CA TYR A 60 1.10 0.88 -16.86
C TYR A 60 1.62 -0.15 -15.87
N ILE A 61 2.92 -0.12 -15.57
CA ILE A 61 3.51 -0.90 -14.49
C ILE A 61 3.78 0.05 -13.31
N LEU A 62 3.33 -0.35 -12.11
CA LEU A 62 3.62 0.36 -10.88
C LEU A 62 4.61 -0.46 -10.06
N LEU A 63 5.86 -0.02 -10.01
CA LEU A 63 6.86 -0.61 -9.12
C LEU A 63 6.70 0.02 -7.73
N GLU A 64 6.53 -0.81 -6.70
CA GLU A 64 6.55 -0.41 -5.30
C GLU A 64 7.86 -0.91 -4.69
N MET A 65 8.81 0.01 -4.45
CA MET A 65 10.13 -0.33 -3.93
C MET A 65 10.20 -0.11 -2.42
N GLY A 66 10.61 -1.15 -1.68
CA GLY A 66 10.73 -1.07 -0.23
C GLY A 66 11.16 -2.37 0.42
N GLY A 67 10.88 -2.53 1.72
CA GLY A 67 11.22 -3.73 2.46
C GLY A 67 10.27 -4.01 3.62
N ASN A 68 10.10 -5.28 3.97
CA ASN A 68 9.18 -5.69 5.04
C ASN A 68 9.58 -5.20 6.45
N TRP A 69 10.83 -4.81 6.67
CA TRP A 69 11.29 -4.21 7.91
C TRP A 69 10.84 -2.75 8.08
N CYS A 70 10.55 -2.07 6.97
CA CYS A 70 10.17 -0.66 6.94
C CYS A 70 8.68 -0.48 7.31
N PRO A 71 8.34 0.24 8.39
CA PRO A 71 6.93 0.45 8.77
C PRO A 71 6.12 1.23 7.74
N ASP A 72 6.73 2.21 7.07
CA ASP A 72 6.06 3.01 6.02
C ASP A 72 5.75 2.16 4.80
N CYS A 73 6.65 1.26 4.43
CA CYS A 73 6.45 0.32 3.33
C CYS A 73 5.29 -0.65 3.60
N ARG A 74 5.22 -1.19 4.83
CA ARG A 74 4.11 -2.05 5.23
C ARG A 74 2.78 -1.31 5.22
N THR A 75 2.79 -0.05 5.66
CA THR A 75 1.59 0.79 5.66
C THR A 75 1.15 1.11 4.24
N LEU A 76 2.07 1.50 3.36
CA LEU A 76 1.76 1.75 1.95
C LEU A 76 1.17 0.49 1.30
N GLY A 77 1.86 -0.65 1.40
CA GLY A 77 1.39 -1.91 0.81
C GLY A 77 0.01 -2.33 1.33
N ALA A 78 -0.26 -2.16 2.63
CA ALA A 78 -1.57 -2.43 3.19
C ALA A 78 -2.67 -1.50 2.63
N TYR A 79 -2.34 -0.23 2.38
CA TYR A 79 -3.28 0.70 1.73
C TYR A 79 -3.48 0.38 0.25
N LEU A 80 -2.43 0.02 -0.49
CA LEU A 80 -2.55 -0.40 -1.89
C LEU A 80 -3.41 -1.68 -2.04
N ALA A 81 -3.42 -2.54 -1.01
CA ALA A 81 -4.27 -3.72 -0.95
C ALA A 81 -5.72 -3.44 -0.48
N ARG A 82 -6.05 -2.22 -0.04
CA ARG A 82 -7.41 -1.82 0.33
C ARG A 82 -8.31 -1.88 -0.91
N GLU A 83 -9.49 -2.47 -0.78
CA GLU A 83 -10.36 -2.82 -1.91
C GLU A 83 -10.60 -1.66 -2.89
N ASP A 84 -10.95 -0.49 -2.38
CA ASP A 84 -11.24 0.72 -3.18
C ASP A 84 -9.99 1.28 -3.88
N ILE A 85 -8.81 1.19 -3.26
CA ILE A 85 -7.54 1.60 -3.87
C ILE A 85 -7.11 0.55 -4.89
N LYS A 86 -7.22 -0.73 -4.54
CA LYS A 86 -6.88 -1.84 -5.41
C LYS A 86 -7.71 -1.84 -6.70
N GLU A 87 -9.01 -1.59 -6.65
CA GLU A 87 -9.84 -1.45 -7.84
C GLU A 87 -9.31 -0.35 -8.77
N TRP A 88 -8.98 0.82 -8.23
CA TRP A 88 -8.43 1.92 -9.01
C TRP A 88 -7.06 1.58 -9.62
N LEU A 89 -6.22 0.82 -8.88
CA LEU A 89 -4.92 0.33 -9.35
C LEU A 89 -5.10 -0.73 -10.44
N ASP A 90 -5.93 -1.74 -10.20
CA ASP A 90 -6.13 -2.87 -11.12
C ASP A 90 -6.64 -2.42 -12.49
N ASP A 91 -7.41 -1.33 -12.56
CA ASP A 91 -7.88 -0.77 -13.82
C ASP A 91 -6.74 -0.16 -14.66
N ARG A 92 -5.66 0.29 -14.05
CA ARG A 92 -4.63 1.15 -14.66
C ARG A 92 -3.24 0.54 -14.66
N PHE A 93 -2.94 -0.31 -13.67
CA PHE A 93 -1.60 -0.76 -13.40
C PHE A 93 -1.48 -2.27 -13.27
N ILE A 94 -0.26 -2.75 -13.51
CA ILE A 94 0.25 -4.01 -13.02
C ILE A 94 1.20 -3.67 -11.90
N LEU A 95 0.83 -4.02 -10.65
CA LEU A 95 1.64 -3.73 -9.46
C LEU A 95 2.75 -4.77 -9.33
N VAL A 96 3.99 -4.30 -9.18
CA VAL A 96 5.17 -5.13 -8.95
C VAL A 96 5.88 -4.66 -7.68
N PRO A 97 5.75 -5.36 -6.56
CA PRO A 97 6.56 -5.10 -5.37
C PRO A 97 8.02 -5.48 -5.62
N VAL A 98 8.94 -4.58 -5.28
CA VAL A 98 10.39 -4.78 -5.43
C VAL A 98 11.04 -4.69 -4.05
N ASP A 99 11.46 -5.83 -3.50
CA ASP A 99 12.18 -5.89 -2.22
C ASP A 99 13.60 -5.33 -2.38
N VAL A 100 13.92 -4.26 -1.67
CA VAL A 100 15.26 -3.69 -1.65
C VAL A 100 16.14 -4.24 -0.50
N GLY A 101 15.64 -5.28 0.20
CA GLY A 101 16.32 -5.86 1.35
C GLY A 101 16.62 -4.82 2.42
N GLU A 102 17.76 -4.91 3.06
CA GLU A 102 18.31 -3.87 3.94
C GLU A 102 19.26 -2.95 3.15
N TRP A 103 18.80 -2.46 1.97
CA TRP A 103 19.56 -1.67 1.00
C TRP A 103 20.67 -2.48 0.29
N ASP A 104 20.42 -3.79 0.09
CA ASP A 104 21.38 -4.74 -0.46
C ASP A 104 20.81 -5.64 -1.58
N LYS A 105 19.52 -5.46 -1.92
CA LYS A 105 18.85 -6.19 -3.00
C LYS A 105 18.28 -5.23 -4.04
N ASN A 106 18.30 -5.64 -5.32
CA ASN A 106 17.64 -4.96 -6.42
C ASN A 106 18.00 -3.45 -6.55
N ILE A 107 19.18 -3.06 -6.07
CA ILE A 107 19.66 -1.66 -6.12
C ILE A 107 19.88 -1.24 -7.58
N ASP A 108 20.34 -2.14 -8.42
CA ASP A 108 20.49 -1.94 -9.86
C ASP A 108 19.17 -1.62 -10.56
N ILE A 109 18.04 -2.21 -10.08
CA ILE A 109 16.69 -1.84 -10.54
C ILE A 109 16.35 -0.41 -10.13
N ALA A 110 16.63 -0.02 -8.89
CA ALA A 110 16.40 1.35 -8.44
C ALA A 110 17.25 2.35 -9.25
N GLU A 111 18.53 2.07 -9.47
CA GLU A 111 19.45 2.89 -10.28
C GLU A 111 18.95 3.04 -11.71
N ARG A 112 18.46 1.96 -12.33
CA ARG A 112 17.90 1.96 -13.69
C ARG A 112 16.77 2.95 -13.87
N TYR A 113 15.94 3.15 -12.85
CA TYR A 113 14.77 4.03 -12.90
C TYR A 113 14.95 5.36 -12.16
N GLY A 114 16.20 5.84 -12.04
CA GLY A 114 16.51 7.15 -11.50
C GLY A 114 16.72 7.19 -9.99
N ASN A 115 16.92 6.01 -9.36
CA ASN A 115 17.21 5.85 -7.94
C ASN A 115 16.15 6.47 -7.01
N PRO A 116 14.86 6.12 -7.15
CA PRO A 116 13.76 6.70 -6.38
C PRO A 116 13.86 6.44 -4.87
N ILE A 117 14.70 5.47 -4.48
CA ILE A 117 14.91 5.09 -3.07
C ILE A 117 15.98 5.94 -2.36
N SER A 118 16.67 6.85 -3.06
CA SER A 118 17.79 7.64 -2.47
C SER A 118 17.36 8.53 -1.32
N GLU A 119 16.13 9.03 -1.33
CA GLU A 119 15.56 9.90 -0.28
C GLU A 119 14.65 9.13 0.69
N GLY A 120 14.62 7.80 0.59
CA GLY A 120 13.88 6.91 1.49
C GLY A 120 12.91 5.97 0.78
N ILE A 121 12.36 5.06 1.59
CA ILE A 121 11.38 4.07 1.16
C ILE A 121 10.10 4.19 2.03
N PRO A 122 8.93 3.80 1.50
CA PRO A 122 8.69 3.24 0.17
C PRO A 122 8.82 4.28 -0.95
N ALA A 123 9.12 3.81 -2.15
CA ALA A 123 9.15 4.62 -3.36
C ALA A 123 8.33 3.97 -4.48
N LEU A 124 7.73 4.79 -5.34
CA LEU A 124 6.95 4.35 -6.48
C LEU A 124 7.60 4.78 -7.79
N VAL A 125 7.56 3.90 -8.78
CA VAL A 125 7.91 4.21 -10.17
C VAL A 125 6.79 3.72 -11.07
N VAL A 126 6.34 4.57 -11.99
CA VAL A 126 5.39 4.19 -13.03
C VAL A 126 6.13 4.09 -14.36
N LEU A 127 5.98 2.94 -15.00
CA LEU A 127 6.52 2.69 -16.32
C LEU A 127 5.39 2.56 -17.35
N ASP A 128 5.64 3.02 -18.56
CA ASP A 128 4.81 2.65 -19.71
C ASP A 128 5.17 1.24 -20.24
N LYS A 129 4.43 0.73 -21.20
CA LYS A 129 4.67 -0.57 -21.82
C LYS A 129 6.00 -0.68 -22.59
N ASN A 130 6.65 0.43 -22.89
CA ASN A 130 7.98 0.50 -23.52
C ASN A 130 9.10 0.66 -22.48
N GLU A 131 8.79 0.49 -21.21
CA GLU A 131 9.72 0.63 -20.08
C GLU A 131 10.23 2.06 -19.86
N ASN A 132 9.53 3.09 -20.38
CA ASN A 132 9.88 4.48 -20.07
C ASN A 132 9.30 4.85 -18.70
N VAL A 133 10.09 5.55 -17.89
CA VAL A 133 9.61 6.12 -16.63
C VAL A 133 8.71 7.31 -16.95
N VAL A 134 7.43 7.21 -16.58
CA VAL A 134 6.45 8.29 -16.73
C VAL A 134 6.25 9.07 -15.42
N PHE A 135 6.52 8.43 -14.28
CA PHE A 135 6.50 9.07 -12.97
C PHE A 135 7.42 8.32 -12.00
N ALA A 136 8.06 9.03 -11.08
CA ALA A 136 8.77 8.44 -9.94
C ALA A 136 8.75 9.37 -8.73
N THR A 137 8.71 8.78 -7.52
CA THR A 137 8.89 9.51 -6.27
C THR A 137 10.40 9.71 -6.03
N LEU A 138 10.92 10.90 -6.30
CA LEU A 138 12.36 11.18 -6.23
C LEU A 138 12.77 12.00 -5.00
N ALA A 139 11.82 12.45 -4.20
CA ALA A 139 12.05 13.31 -3.04
C ALA A 139 11.54 12.69 -1.72
N GLY A 140 11.41 11.36 -1.65
CA GLY A 140 10.94 10.66 -0.45
C GLY A 140 9.49 10.95 -0.06
N GLU A 141 8.63 11.26 -1.05
CA GLU A 141 7.24 11.70 -0.84
C GLU A 141 6.42 10.71 0.00
N LEU A 142 6.77 9.43 -0.06
CA LEU A 142 6.10 8.37 0.67
C LEU A 142 6.91 7.79 1.83
N ALA A 143 8.11 8.34 2.11
CA ALA A 143 8.98 7.87 3.21
C ALA A 143 8.38 8.09 4.62
N SER A 144 7.19 8.68 4.70
CA SER A 144 6.39 8.84 5.93
C SER A 144 4.93 8.37 5.74
N ALA A 145 4.71 7.37 4.89
CA ALA A 145 3.38 6.88 4.51
C ALA A 145 2.51 6.43 5.71
N ARG A 146 3.12 6.01 6.84
CA ARG A 146 2.40 5.70 8.09
C ARG A 146 1.66 6.89 8.70
N ASN A 147 1.99 8.13 8.30
CA ASN A 147 1.33 9.34 8.75
C ASN A 147 0.16 9.74 7.84
N MET A 148 -0.04 9.05 6.73
CA MET A 148 -1.18 9.22 5.83
C MET A 148 -2.31 8.29 6.24
N SER A 149 -3.54 8.67 5.95
CA SER A 149 -4.66 7.74 5.88
C SER A 149 -4.73 7.08 4.49
N GLY A 150 -5.49 5.99 4.37
CA GLY A 150 -5.70 5.40 3.04
C GLY A 150 -6.46 6.34 2.09
N ASP A 151 -7.30 7.24 2.63
CA ASP A 151 -8.02 8.25 1.83
C ASP A 151 -7.06 9.33 1.33
N ASP A 152 -6.11 9.78 2.17
CA ASP A 152 -5.06 10.70 1.74
C ASP A 152 -4.19 10.07 0.64
N LEU A 153 -3.89 8.77 0.75
CA LEU A 153 -3.11 8.07 -0.25
C LEU A 153 -3.81 8.01 -1.61
N ILE A 154 -5.09 7.61 -1.66
CA ILE A 154 -5.80 7.54 -2.94
C ILE A 154 -5.95 8.92 -3.59
N GLU A 155 -6.16 9.97 -2.80
CA GLU A 155 -6.17 11.34 -3.29
C GLU A 155 -4.79 11.74 -3.85
N TRP A 156 -3.72 11.40 -3.10
CA TRP A 156 -2.34 11.66 -3.53
C TRP A 156 -2.03 10.95 -4.86
N LEU A 157 -2.38 9.66 -5.00
CA LEU A 157 -2.17 8.89 -6.22
C LEU A 157 -2.87 9.54 -7.43
N LYS A 158 -4.13 9.95 -7.25
CA LYS A 158 -4.91 10.63 -8.29
C LYS A 158 -4.30 11.98 -8.68
N ILE A 159 -3.89 12.78 -7.72
CA ILE A 159 -3.33 14.12 -7.99
C ILE A 159 -1.94 14.02 -8.61
N LYS A 160 -1.10 13.09 -8.16
CA LYS A 160 0.32 13.03 -8.52
C LYS A 160 0.62 12.12 -9.70
N ILE A 161 -0.12 11.02 -9.86
CA ILE A 161 0.19 10.00 -10.87
C ILE A 161 -0.77 10.08 -12.05
N GLU A 162 -2.08 10.22 -11.79
CA GLU A 162 -3.10 10.17 -12.86
C GLU A 162 -2.87 11.17 -14.01
N PRO A 163 -2.34 12.40 -13.79
CA PRO A 163 -2.05 13.32 -14.89
C PRO A 163 -1.01 12.83 -15.91
N PHE A 164 -0.22 11.82 -15.57
CA PHE A 164 0.80 11.22 -16.45
C PHE A 164 0.29 9.98 -17.19
N LEU A 165 -0.91 9.52 -16.85
CA LEU A 165 -1.57 8.37 -17.51
C LEU A 165 -2.41 8.91 -18.70
N ASN A 166 -2.12 8.45 -19.89
CA ASN A 166 -2.84 8.86 -21.11
C ASN A 166 -4.06 8.00 -21.39
#